data_9a04fad868d9bc1a69170c384ef90861
#
_entry.id   9a04fad868d9bc1a69170c384ef90861
#
_cell.length_a   1.000
_cell.length_b   1.000
_cell.length_c   1.000
_cell.angle_alpha   90.00
_cell.angle_beta   90.00
_cell.angle_gamma   90.00
#
_symmetry.space_group_name_H-M   'P 1'
#
loop_
_entity.id
_entity.type
_entity.pdbx_description
1 polymer ?
#
loop_
_entity_poly.entity_id
_entity_poly.type
_entity_poly.pdbx_seq_one_letter_code
_entity_poly.pdbx_strand_id
1 'polypeptide(L)'
;MHMIKSKSFQKNIFFSVGAIFVLFALCFSIYQYKREKEYKIDILHARLQMYNYEMMHTLGQQELLDKESFMSYVAKHHYEGLRVSVIDSTGRVLMDSREPNVNLLDNHLRRREIDVALHQGNGYDIKRVSASTHRMYFYSATSFGRIVIRSAVPYSAELTKSLQADNTYLVFALLLTILLGVILYFHTSRIGRHISCLREFAQKAEQGQELDHELEQSLPDDELGDISHTIIMLYWKLHHAEEEKLRIKKQLTQNAAHELKTPAASIRGFLESIIENPDMKQDTRQHFLERCYAQSQRMCRLLQDMASLTKLDETQECIERGIELSEMNQQVDVAKMVDNVLEDTALQLKEKGIAVVKNMPREMNIKGNPTLIYGIFRNLIDNALAYATGATRLCIIGMEVEDGDRRAYEFTISDNGQGVSPQHLPHLFERFYRVEKGRSRKMGGTGLGLAIVKNSVTAHGGTVSAEIAPHGGLSIRFSLACQ
;
A
#
# COMPACT_ATOMS: atom_id res chain seq x y z
N MET A 1 -21.39 5.93 19.14
CA MET A 1 -20.78 7.28 19.12
C MET A 1 -19.71 7.49 18.03
N HIS A 2 -19.46 6.54 17.10
CA HIS A 2 -18.37 6.61 16.08
C HIS A 2 -18.80 6.91 14.63
N MET A 3 -20.09 6.97 14.32
CA MET A 3 -20.60 7.32 12.96
C MET A 3 -20.34 8.78 12.54
N ILE A 4 -19.96 9.66 13.48
CA ILE A 4 -19.78 11.09 13.24
C ILE A 4 -18.43 11.45 12.59
N LYS A 5 -17.36 10.65 12.79
CA LYS A 5 -16.01 11.00 12.28
C LYS A 5 -15.79 10.77 10.78
N SER A 6 -16.46 9.81 10.15
CA SER A 6 -16.31 9.54 8.69
C SER A 6 -16.99 10.64 7.85
N LYS A 7 -18.17 11.09 8.27
CA LYS A 7 -18.81 12.26 7.65
C LYS A 7 -18.00 13.55 7.81
N SER A 8 -17.10 13.62 8.81
CA SER A 8 -16.20 14.76 9.02
C SER A 8 -15.11 14.84 7.94
N PHE A 9 -14.45 13.74 7.56
CA PHE A 9 -13.38 13.73 6.55
C PHE A 9 -13.89 14.15 5.16
N GLN A 10 -14.99 13.53 4.72
CA GLN A 10 -15.63 13.87 3.45
C GLN A 10 -16.06 15.35 3.41
N LYS A 11 -16.70 15.85 4.49
CA LYS A 11 -17.10 17.25 4.61
C LYS A 11 -15.89 18.18 4.59
N ASN A 12 -14.83 17.86 5.32
CA ASN A 12 -13.63 18.72 5.38
C ASN A 12 -12.96 18.84 4.02
N ILE A 13 -12.81 17.76 3.25
CA ILE A 13 -12.26 17.83 1.89
C ILE A 13 -13.18 18.63 0.99
N PHE A 14 -14.48 18.34 0.99
CA PHE A 14 -15.44 19.08 0.17
C PHE A 14 -15.41 20.58 0.46
N PHE A 15 -15.43 20.98 1.73
CA PHE A 15 -15.40 22.40 2.11
C PHE A 15 -14.03 23.05 1.83
N SER A 16 -12.92 22.38 2.06
CA SER A 16 -11.59 22.96 1.81
C SER A 16 -11.34 23.17 0.32
N VAL A 17 -11.63 22.17 -0.51
CA VAL A 17 -11.46 22.28 -1.96
C VAL A 17 -12.49 23.25 -2.54
N GLY A 18 -13.75 23.18 -2.09
CA GLY A 18 -14.80 24.12 -2.48
C GLY A 18 -14.45 25.58 -2.15
N ALA A 19 -13.88 25.84 -0.96
CA ALA A 19 -13.44 27.17 -0.57
C ALA A 19 -12.34 27.71 -1.49
N ILE A 20 -11.38 26.85 -1.91
CA ILE A 20 -10.32 27.24 -2.86
C ILE A 20 -10.93 27.62 -4.21
N PHE A 21 -11.90 26.85 -4.71
CA PHE A 21 -12.57 27.16 -5.97
C PHE A 21 -13.36 28.46 -5.91
N VAL A 22 -14.09 28.69 -4.82
CA VAL A 22 -14.85 29.96 -4.62
C VAL A 22 -13.90 31.14 -4.55
N LEU A 23 -12.79 31.03 -3.81
CA LEU A 23 -11.78 32.08 -3.71
C LEU A 23 -11.17 32.39 -5.09
N PHE A 24 -10.81 31.35 -5.84
CA PHE A 24 -10.27 31.51 -7.20
C PHE A 24 -11.29 32.20 -8.13
N ALA A 25 -12.54 31.76 -8.13
CA ALA A 25 -13.60 32.35 -8.93
C ALA A 25 -13.81 33.84 -8.60
N LEU A 26 -13.73 34.18 -7.32
CA LEU A 26 -13.87 35.56 -6.85
C LEU A 26 -12.66 36.44 -7.30
N CYS A 27 -11.45 35.96 -7.11
CA CYS A 27 -10.23 36.64 -7.56
C CYS A 27 -10.22 36.83 -9.08
N PHE A 28 -10.59 35.76 -9.83
CA PHE A 28 -10.68 35.84 -11.28
C PHE A 28 -11.75 36.82 -11.74
N SER A 29 -12.91 36.87 -11.10
CA SER A 29 -13.98 37.83 -11.42
C SER A 29 -13.55 39.26 -11.19
N ILE A 30 -12.86 39.54 -10.09
CA ILE A 30 -12.31 40.90 -9.80
C ILE A 30 -11.26 41.31 -10.85
N TYR A 31 -10.37 40.36 -11.19
CA TYR A 31 -9.35 40.60 -12.21
C TYR A 31 -9.98 40.89 -13.59
N GLN A 32 -10.93 40.08 -13.99
CA GLN A 32 -11.62 40.23 -15.28
C GLN A 32 -12.42 41.53 -15.36
N TYR A 33 -13.10 41.90 -14.25
CA TYR A 33 -13.80 43.19 -14.18
C TYR A 33 -12.87 44.40 -14.40
N LYS A 34 -11.71 44.40 -13.75
CA LYS A 34 -10.71 45.48 -13.93
C LYS A 34 -10.18 45.50 -15.35
N ARG A 35 -9.78 44.35 -15.87
CA ARG A 35 -9.20 44.24 -17.23
C ARG A 35 -10.17 44.70 -18.30
N GLU A 36 -11.43 44.28 -18.23
CA GLU A 36 -12.45 44.64 -19.20
C GLU A 36 -12.71 46.17 -19.20
N LYS A 37 -12.76 46.74 -18.01
CA LYS A 37 -12.92 48.20 -17.87
C LYS A 37 -11.75 48.95 -18.47
N GLU A 38 -10.52 48.56 -18.20
CA GLU A 38 -9.31 49.16 -18.79
C GLU A 38 -9.34 49.01 -20.32
N TYR A 39 -9.64 47.82 -20.83
CA TYR A 39 -9.75 47.56 -22.26
C TYR A 39 -10.77 48.45 -22.97
N LYS A 40 -11.95 48.66 -22.39
CA LYS A 40 -12.96 49.59 -22.95
C LYS A 40 -12.50 51.05 -22.96
N ILE A 41 -11.78 51.47 -21.93
CA ILE A 41 -11.17 52.78 -21.85
C ILE A 41 -10.12 52.94 -22.96
N ASP A 42 -9.24 52.00 -23.14
CA ASP A 42 -8.19 52.02 -24.16
C ASP A 42 -8.76 52.05 -25.60
N ILE A 43 -9.85 51.27 -25.84
CA ILE A 43 -10.57 51.33 -27.14
C ILE A 43 -11.14 52.71 -27.40
N LEU A 44 -11.76 53.34 -26.41
CA LEU A 44 -12.30 54.70 -26.55
C LEU A 44 -11.18 55.68 -26.82
N HIS A 45 -10.09 55.59 -26.09
CA HIS A 45 -8.89 56.44 -26.28
C HIS A 45 -8.33 56.23 -27.70
N ALA A 46 -8.14 55.00 -28.17
CA ALA A 46 -7.64 54.71 -29.51
C ALA A 46 -8.54 55.29 -30.61
N ARG A 47 -9.87 55.22 -30.47
CA ARG A 47 -10.84 55.83 -31.43
C ARG A 47 -10.69 57.32 -31.48
N LEU A 48 -10.56 58.00 -30.34
CA LEU A 48 -10.38 59.43 -30.28
C LEU A 48 -9.00 59.89 -30.83
N GLN A 49 -7.96 59.07 -30.59
CA GLN A 49 -6.66 59.29 -31.23
C GLN A 49 -6.74 59.18 -32.73
N MET A 50 -7.41 58.12 -33.24
CA MET A 50 -7.60 57.96 -34.68
C MET A 50 -8.32 59.16 -35.30
N TYR A 51 -9.35 59.68 -34.63
CA TYR A 51 -10.00 60.91 -35.03
C TYR A 51 -9.03 62.08 -35.08
N ASN A 52 -8.17 62.26 -34.04
CA ASN A 52 -7.18 63.32 -34.00
C ASN A 52 -6.14 63.17 -35.13
N TYR A 53 -5.70 61.95 -35.46
CA TYR A 53 -4.77 61.71 -36.58
C TYR A 53 -5.42 61.99 -37.93
N GLU A 54 -6.64 61.57 -38.18
CA GLU A 54 -7.38 61.83 -39.40
C GLU A 54 -7.61 63.33 -39.61
N MET A 55 -7.96 64.05 -38.55
CA MET A 55 -8.14 65.51 -38.58
C MET A 55 -6.84 66.22 -38.98
N MET A 56 -5.73 65.82 -38.34
CA MET A 56 -4.42 66.38 -38.66
C MET A 56 -3.95 66.12 -40.05
N HIS A 57 -4.21 64.84 -40.54
CA HIS A 57 -3.84 64.43 -41.88
C HIS A 57 -4.66 65.16 -42.97
N THR A 58 -5.95 65.36 -42.74
CA THR A 58 -6.88 65.94 -43.70
C THR A 58 -6.70 67.47 -43.82
N LEU A 59 -6.57 68.18 -42.71
CA LEU A 59 -6.47 69.68 -42.70
C LEU A 59 -5.04 70.17 -42.80
N GLY A 60 -4.06 69.39 -42.35
CA GLY A 60 -2.70 69.89 -42.17
C GLY A 60 -2.62 70.99 -41.08
N GLN A 61 -1.39 71.50 -40.81
CA GLN A 61 -1.22 72.53 -39.73
C GLN A 61 -1.81 73.91 -40.07
N GLN A 62 -1.82 74.31 -41.34
CA GLN A 62 -2.32 75.62 -41.73
C GLN A 62 -3.82 75.75 -41.69
N GLU A 63 -4.55 74.77 -42.29
CA GLU A 63 -6.02 74.71 -42.31
C GLU A 63 -6.61 74.35 -40.93
N LEU A 64 -5.88 73.63 -40.07
CA LEU A 64 -6.30 73.32 -38.70
C LEU A 64 -6.42 74.63 -37.86
N LEU A 65 -5.67 75.63 -38.18
CA LEU A 65 -5.69 77.00 -37.52
C LEU A 65 -6.65 77.99 -38.19
N ASP A 66 -7.26 77.57 -39.35
CA ASP A 66 -8.33 78.30 -39.95
C ASP A 66 -9.68 77.90 -39.35
N LYS A 67 -10.40 78.90 -38.81
CA LYS A 67 -11.64 78.67 -38.06
C LYS A 67 -12.73 78.04 -38.93
N GLU A 68 -12.85 78.40 -40.19
CA GLU A 68 -13.88 77.88 -41.06
C GLU A 68 -13.63 76.42 -41.45
N SER A 69 -12.41 76.08 -41.85
CA SER A 69 -11.93 74.72 -42.15
C SER A 69 -12.05 73.83 -40.95
N PHE A 70 -11.61 74.26 -39.75
CA PHE A 70 -11.72 73.48 -38.51
C PHE A 70 -13.16 73.16 -38.14
N MET A 71 -14.05 74.18 -38.15
CA MET A 71 -15.50 73.92 -37.83
C MET A 71 -16.20 73.13 -38.86
N SER A 72 -15.88 73.26 -40.16
CA SER A 72 -16.41 72.46 -41.24
C SER A 72 -16.02 70.98 -41.07
N TYR A 73 -14.75 70.67 -40.72
CA TYR A 73 -14.28 69.36 -40.46
C TYR A 73 -15.02 68.71 -39.29
N VAL A 74 -15.13 69.38 -38.13
CA VAL A 74 -15.83 68.90 -36.96
C VAL A 74 -17.30 68.67 -37.21
N ALA A 75 -17.97 69.50 -38.04
CA ALA A 75 -19.36 69.38 -38.43
C ALA A 75 -19.58 68.17 -39.35
N LYS A 76 -18.65 67.93 -40.33
CA LYS A 76 -18.73 66.79 -41.30
C LYS A 76 -18.46 65.44 -40.68
N HIS A 77 -17.52 65.39 -39.73
CA HIS A 77 -17.14 64.18 -39.02
C HIS A 77 -17.75 64.17 -37.61
N HIS A 78 -19.08 64.29 -37.58
CA HIS A 78 -19.85 64.41 -36.35
C HIS A 78 -19.77 63.16 -35.49
N TYR A 79 -19.26 63.30 -34.27
CA TYR A 79 -19.37 62.31 -33.20
C TYR A 79 -20.22 62.92 -32.10
N GLU A 80 -21.25 62.18 -31.63
CA GLU A 80 -22.24 62.75 -30.71
C GLU A 80 -21.60 63.35 -29.46
N GLY A 81 -21.83 64.65 -29.27
CA GLY A 81 -21.27 65.39 -28.13
C GLY A 81 -19.78 65.67 -28.19
N LEU A 82 -19.06 65.32 -29.27
CA LEU A 82 -17.62 65.54 -29.39
C LEU A 82 -17.27 67.01 -29.27
N ARG A 83 -16.27 67.28 -28.47
CA ARG A 83 -15.61 68.60 -28.38
C ARG A 83 -14.15 68.42 -28.80
N VAL A 84 -13.69 69.22 -29.69
CA VAL A 84 -12.29 69.24 -30.16
C VAL A 84 -11.66 70.55 -29.83
N SER A 85 -10.42 70.49 -29.30
CA SER A 85 -9.62 71.66 -29.05
C SER A 85 -8.23 71.50 -29.65
N VAL A 86 -7.69 72.53 -30.25
CA VAL A 86 -6.31 72.61 -30.72
C VAL A 86 -5.54 73.46 -29.75
N ILE A 87 -4.42 72.97 -29.27
CA ILE A 87 -3.64 73.50 -28.16
C ILE A 87 -2.18 73.57 -28.62
N ASP A 88 -1.47 74.69 -28.34
CA ASP A 88 -0.05 74.77 -28.59
C ASP A 88 0.81 74.04 -27.52
N SER A 89 2.12 73.93 -27.80
CA SER A 89 3.07 73.32 -26.86
C SER A 89 3.22 74.02 -25.52
N THR A 90 2.73 75.25 -25.40
CA THR A 90 2.71 76.03 -24.15
C THR A 90 1.43 75.88 -23.35
N GLY A 91 0.47 75.10 -23.86
CA GLY A 91 -0.81 74.81 -23.24
C GLY A 91 -1.90 75.80 -23.54
N ARG A 92 -1.65 76.81 -24.42
CA ARG A 92 -2.64 77.79 -24.85
C ARG A 92 -3.57 77.13 -25.87
N VAL A 93 -4.88 77.38 -25.71
CA VAL A 93 -5.90 76.93 -26.65
C VAL A 93 -5.93 77.84 -27.85
N LEU A 94 -5.71 77.29 -29.05
CA LEU A 94 -5.74 78.01 -30.31
C LEU A 94 -7.13 77.96 -30.94
N MET A 95 -7.78 76.82 -30.89
CA MET A 95 -9.13 76.58 -31.44
C MET A 95 -9.93 75.69 -30.49
N ASP A 96 -11.24 75.86 -30.44
CA ASP A 96 -12.15 75.05 -29.69
C ASP A 96 -13.52 75.00 -30.43
N SER A 97 -14.06 73.73 -30.57
CA SER A 97 -15.31 73.55 -31.33
C SER A 97 -16.58 74.02 -30.60
N ARG A 98 -16.50 74.29 -29.31
CA ARG A 98 -17.65 74.69 -28.47
C ARG A 98 -17.51 76.10 -27.88
N GLU A 99 -16.33 76.62 -27.74
CA GLU A 99 -16.08 77.90 -27.19
C GLU A 99 -15.48 78.82 -28.27
N PRO A 100 -16.28 79.78 -28.83
CA PRO A 100 -15.83 80.65 -29.91
C PRO A 100 -14.74 81.67 -29.47
N ASN A 101 -14.76 82.02 -28.17
CA ASN A 101 -13.78 82.92 -27.63
C ASN A 101 -12.72 82.11 -26.80
N VAL A 102 -11.67 81.67 -27.50
CA VAL A 102 -10.58 80.86 -26.87
C VAL A 102 -9.81 81.58 -25.82
N ASN A 103 -9.86 82.97 -25.78
CA ASN A 103 -9.17 83.76 -24.76
C ASN A 103 -9.79 83.64 -23.36
N LEU A 104 -11.01 83.12 -23.26
CA LEU A 104 -11.69 82.84 -21.99
C LEU A 104 -11.29 81.47 -21.39
N LEU A 105 -10.53 80.73 -22.14
CA LEU A 105 -10.11 79.37 -21.68
C LEU A 105 -8.76 79.47 -20.96
N ASP A 106 -8.68 78.81 -19.77
CA ASP A 106 -7.46 78.68 -19.01
C ASP A 106 -6.36 77.91 -19.77
N ASN A 107 -5.11 78.10 -19.35
CA ASN A 107 -3.99 77.40 -19.88
C ASN A 107 -4.15 75.83 -19.53
N HIS A 108 -4.00 74.96 -20.53
CA HIS A 108 -4.22 73.61 -20.43
C HIS A 108 -2.95 72.73 -20.16
N LEU A 109 -1.75 73.38 -20.04
CA LEU A 109 -0.47 72.63 -19.93
C LEU A 109 -0.42 71.65 -18.76
N ARG A 110 -1.00 72.05 -17.61
CA ARG A 110 -1.02 71.21 -16.39
C ARG A 110 -2.13 70.11 -16.38
N ARG A 111 -2.87 70.01 -17.46
CA ARG A 111 -3.91 68.91 -17.57
C ARG A 111 -3.27 67.62 -17.92
N ARG A 112 -3.63 66.56 -17.19
CA ARG A 112 -3.01 65.25 -17.28
C ARG A 112 -2.94 64.72 -18.72
N GLU A 113 -4.03 64.81 -19.47
CA GLU A 113 -4.06 64.34 -20.87
C GLU A 113 -3.10 65.16 -21.76
N ILE A 114 -2.89 66.42 -21.51
CA ILE A 114 -1.99 67.30 -22.28
C ILE A 114 -0.55 67.04 -21.90
N ASP A 115 -0.25 67.04 -20.59
CA ASP A 115 1.09 66.79 -20.06
C ASP A 115 1.62 65.43 -20.54
N VAL A 116 0.82 64.34 -20.41
CA VAL A 116 1.19 63.03 -20.91
C VAL A 116 1.34 63.02 -22.42
N ALA A 117 0.44 63.66 -23.18
CA ALA A 117 0.54 63.73 -24.64
C ALA A 117 1.81 64.47 -25.12
N LEU A 118 2.24 65.54 -24.45
CA LEU A 118 3.46 66.20 -24.80
C LEU A 118 4.73 65.39 -24.58
N HIS A 119 4.76 64.55 -23.53
CA HIS A 119 5.93 63.75 -23.21
C HIS A 119 5.92 62.38 -23.92
N GLN A 120 4.74 61.73 -24.09
CA GLN A 120 4.59 60.35 -24.59
C GLN A 120 3.92 60.29 -25.97
N GLY A 121 3.56 61.40 -26.58
CA GLY A 121 2.85 61.47 -27.87
C GLY A 121 1.34 61.45 -27.75
N ASN A 122 0.79 60.78 -26.74
CA ASN A 122 -0.64 60.70 -26.48
C ASN A 122 -0.94 60.60 -24.98
N GLY A 123 -2.14 61.01 -24.56
CA GLY A 123 -2.57 60.95 -23.18
C GLY A 123 -4.08 61.04 -23.05
N TYR A 124 -4.62 60.56 -21.93
CA TYR A 124 -6.06 60.67 -21.65
C TYR A 124 -6.37 60.95 -20.18
N ASP A 125 -7.57 61.46 -19.95
CA ASP A 125 -8.16 61.66 -18.63
C ASP A 125 -9.63 61.23 -18.65
N ILE A 126 -10.02 60.33 -17.73
CA ILE A 126 -11.28 59.60 -17.79
C ILE A 126 -12.49 60.39 -17.32
N LYS A 127 -12.37 61.16 -16.24
CA LYS A 127 -13.49 61.80 -15.55
C LYS A 127 -13.07 63.17 -15.04
N ARG A 128 -12.93 64.11 -15.92
CA ARG A 128 -12.66 65.49 -15.47
C ARG A 128 -13.84 66.42 -15.77
N VAL A 129 -14.18 67.24 -14.79
CA VAL A 129 -15.18 68.27 -14.96
C VAL A 129 -14.60 69.38 -15.83
N SER A 130 -15.26 69.72 -16.90
CA SER A 130 -14.89 70.89 -17.74
C SER A 130 -15.22 72.23 -17.05
N ALA A 131 -14.25 73.08 -16.94
CA ALA A 131 -14.44 74.40 -16.34
C ALA A 131 -15.44 75.26 -17.10
N SER A 132 -15.54 75.11 -18.43
CA SER A 132 -16.44 75.91 -19.30
C SER A 132 -17.87 75.34 -19.39
N THR A 133 -18.06 74.04 -19.26
CA THR A 133 -19.39 73.41 -19.44
C THR A 133 -19.95 72.79 -18.18
N HIS A 134 -19.20 72.76 -17.08
CA HIS A 134 -19.52 72.07 -15.80
C HIS A 134 -20.01 70.67 -15.91
N ARG A 135 -19.66 69.98 -17.04
CA ARG A 135 -19.95 68.57 -17.29
C ARG A 135 -18.70 67.70 -17.23
N MET A 136 -18.83 66.46 -16.90
CA MET A 136 -17.72 65.48 -16.95
C MET A 136 -17.47 65.02 -18.38
N TYR A 137 -16.20 64.92 -18.73
CA TYR A 137 -15.76 64.44 -20.05
C TYR A 137 -14.69 63.40 -19.88
N PHE A 138 -14.61 62.51 -20.89
CA PHE A 138 -13.45 61.70 -21.23
C PHE A 138 -12.60 62.53 -22.21
N TYR A 139 -11.38 62.79 -21.86
CA TYR A 139 -10.44 63.54 -22.68
C TYR A 139 -9.39 62.62 -23.27
N SER A 140 -9.09 62.79 -24.58
CA SER A 140 -7.99 62.13 -25.27
C SER A 140 -7.20 63.22 -26.02
N ALA A 141 -5.89 63.25 -25.83
CA ALA A 141 -5.00 64.22 -26.46
C ALA A 141 -3.91 63.49 -27.28
N THR A 142 -3.59 64.03 -28.42
CA THR A 142 -2.55 63.52 -29.31
C THR A 142 -1.64 64.67 -29.72
N SER A 143 -0.33 64.49 -29.50
CA SER A 143 0.69 65.51 -29.84
C SER A 143 1.23 65.30 -31.24
N PHE A 144 1.31 66.45 -31.96
CA PHE A 144 1.90 66.49 -33.29
C PHE A 144 3.11 67.52 -33.27
N GLY A 145 3.89 67.48 -32.22
CA GLY A 145 5.05 68.32 -32.04
C GLY A 145 4.70 69.71 -31.49
N ARG A 146 4.40 70.65 -32.36
CA ARG A 146 4.04 72.04 -31.98
C ARG A 146 2.59 72.22 -31.53
N ILE A 147 1.73 71.24 -31.87
CA ILE A 147 0.30 71.30 -31.68
C ILE A 147 -0.18 70.01 -31.03
N VAL A 148 -1.10 70.13 -30.09
CA VAL A 148 -1.82 68.98 -29.47
C VAL A 148 -3.29 69.12 -29.84
N ILE A 149 -3.84 68.06 -30.45
CA ILE A 149 -5.29 67.94 -30.71
C ILE A 149 -5.89 67.15 -29.55
N ARG A 150 -6.85 67.78 -28.86
CA ARG A 150 -7.58 67.18 -27.78
C ARG A 150 -9.03 66.95 -28.16
N SER A 151 -9.44 65.70 -28.23
CA SER A 151 -10.84 65.29 -28.38
C SER A 151 -11.44 64.96 -27.02
N ALA A 152 -12.68 65.38 -26.81
CA ALA A 152 -13.39 65.16 -25.54
C ALA A 152 -14.83 64.70 -25.81
N VAL A 153 -15.23 63.62 -25.15
CA VAL A 153 -16.60 63.08 -25.22
C VAL A 153 -17.27 63.27 -23.84
N PRO A 154 -18.51 63.78 -23.78
CA PRO A 154 -19.19 63.96 -22.51
C PRO A 154 -19.41 62.65 -21.83
N TYR A 155 -19.14 62.59 -20.52
CA TYR A 155 -19.35 61.39 -19.71
C TYR A 155 -20.85 61.21 -19.39
N SER A 156 -21.61 60.89 -20.45
CA SER A 156 -23.04 60.67 -20.42
C SER A 156 -23.40 59.33 -19.76
N ALA A 157 -24.68 59.13 -19.46
CA ALA A 157 -25.17 57.84 -18.98
C ALA A 157 -24.90 56.71 -19.97
N GLU A 158 -24.96 57.00 -21.29
CA GLU A 158 -24.67 56.03 -22.35
C GLU A 158 -23.17 55.64 -22.39
N LEU A 159 -22.29 56.64 -22.33
CA LEU A 159 -20.85 56.38 -22.24
C LEU A 159 -20.52 55.62 -20.97
N THR A 160 -21.11 56.00 -19.83
CA THR A 160 -20.93 55.26 -18.57
C THR A 160 -21.34 53.79 -18.71
N LYS A 161 -22.48 53.53 -19.36
CA LYS A 161 -22.96 52.17 -19.62
C LYS A 161 -22.06 51.39 -20.56
N SER A 162 -21.54 52.04 -21.62
CA SER A 162 -20.63 51.38 -22.59
C SER A 162 -19.25 51.06 -21.98
N LEU A 163 -18.80 51.90 -21.00
CA LEU A 163 -17.55 51.68 -20.25
C LEU A 163 -17.71 50.75 -19.03
N GLN A 164 -18.92 50.34 -18.67
CA GLN A 164 -19.12 49.33 -17.65
C GLN A 164 -18.74 47.96 -18.18
N ALA A 165 -18.13 47.14 -17.33
CA ALA A 165 -17.88 45.77 -17.66
C ALA A 165 -19.20 45.01 -17.89
N ASP A 166 -19.21 44.13 -18.85
CA ASP A 166 -20.36 43.23 -19.10
C ASP A 166 -20.48 42.21 -17.98
N ASN A 167 -21.64 42.07 -17.38
CA ASN A 167 -21.85 41.16 -16.27
C ASN A 167 -22.13 39.72 -16.71
N THR A 168 -22.20 39.41 -18.00
CA THR A 168 -22.50 38.07 -18.52
C THR A 168 -21.46 37.05 -18.07
N TYR A 169 -20.19 37.44 -17.95
CA TYR A 169 -19.15 36.55 -17.44
C TYR A 169 -19.35 36.16 -15.98
N LEU A 170 -20.01 36.98 -15.15
CA LEU A 170 -20.33 36.62 -13.74
C LEU A 170 -21.34 35.49 -13.68
N VAL A 171 -22.35 35.53 -14.57
CA VAL A 171 -23.34 34.45 -14.67
C VAL A 171 -22.66 33.15 -15.10
N PHE A 172 -21.78 33.23 -16.10
CA PHE A 172 -21.03 32.07 -16.56
C PHE A 172 -20.09 31.50 -15.47
N ALA A 173 -19.36 32.36 -14.77
CA ALA A 173 -18.49 31.98 -13.65
C ALA A 173 -19.28 31.30 -12.52
N LEU A 174 -20.49 31.83 -12.21
CA LEU A 174 -21.36 31.23 -11.20
C LEU A 174 -21.83 29.85 -11.61
N LEU A 175 -22.32 29.68 -12.85
CA LEU A 175 -22.76 28.39 -13.36
C LEU A 175 -21.63 27.37 -13.38
N LEU A 176 -20.42 27.77 -13.80
CA LEU A 176 -19.24 26.92 -13.79
C LEU A 176 -18.85 26.49 -12.37
N THR A 177 -18.90 27.42 -11.41
CA THR A 177 -18.61 27.12 -10.01
C THR A 177 -19.61 26.12 -9.41
N ILE A 178 -20.89 26.28 -9.73
CA ILE A 178 -21.94 25.32 -9.30
C ILE A 178 -21.69 23.95 -9.92
N LEU A 179 -21.41 23.89 -11.22
CA LEU A 179 -21.12 22.63 -11.93
C LEU A 179 -19.92 21.90 -11.31
N LEU A 180 -18.83 22.62 -11.07
CA LEU A 180 -17.64 22.07 -10.41
C LEU A 180 -17.93 21.58 -8.99
N GLY A 181 -18.76 22.35 -8.24
CA GLY A 181 -19.21 21.94 -6.91
C GLY A 181 -20.00 20.64 -6.91
N VAL A 182 -20.87 20.44 -7.89
CA VAL A 182 -21.64 19.20 -8.08
C VAL A 182 -20.72 18.02 -8.40
N ILE A 183 -19.79 18.21 -9.34
CA ILE A 183 -18.81 17.18 -9.70
C ILE A 183 -17.95 16.80 -8.48
N LEU A 184 -17.44 17.79 -7.75
CA LEU A 184 -16.65 17.59 -6.54
C LEU A 184 -17.44 16.83 -5.47
N TYR A 185 -18.72 17.15 -5.29
CA TYR A 185 -19.60 16.44 -4.36
C TYR A 185 -19.71 14.95 -4.71
N PHE A 186 -19.96 14.61 -5.97
CA PHE A 186 -20.06 13.21 -6.41
C PHE A 186 -18.74 12.44 -6.20
N HIS A 187 -17.60 13.04 -6.59
CA HIS A 187 -16.30 12.40 -6.40
C HIS A 187 -15.96 12.21 -4.92
N THR A 188 -16.16 13.24 -4.09
CA THR A 188 -15.89 13.13 -2.65
C THR A 188 -16.81 12.15 -1.95
N SER A 189 -18.07 12.05 -2.37
CA SER A 189 -19.04 11.09 -1.84
C SER A 189 -18.70 9.65 -2.21
N ARG A 190 -18.14 9.44 -3.43
CA ARG A 190 -17.68 8.12 -3.88
C ARG A 190 -16.49 7.64 -3.03
N ILE A 191 -15.45 8.45 -2.92
CA ILE A 191 -14.25 8.15 -2.10
C ILE A 191 -14.64 7.92 -0.63
N GLY A 192 -15.53 8.75 -0.08
CA GLY A 192 -15.98 8.63 1.30
C GLY A 192 -16.68 7.30 1.62
N ARG A 193 -17.41 6.71 0.68
CA ARG A 193 -18.05 5.40 0.83
C ARG A 193 -17.01 4.28 0.94
N HIS A 194 -15.99 4.26 0.09
CA HIS A 194 -14.91 3.25 0.14
C HIS A 194 -14.17 3.26 1.49
N ILE A 195 -13.77 4.46 1.95
CA ILE A 195 -13.07 4.60 3.23
C ILE A 195 -13.97 4.17 4.40
N SER A 196 -15.29 4.44 4.32
CA SER A 196 -16.22 4.03 5.37
C SER A 196 -16.39 2.50 5.41
N CYS A 197 -16.47 1.84 4.25
CA CYS A 197 -16.58 0.39 4.13
C CYS A 197 -15.32 -0.30 4.69
N LEU A 198 -14.11 0.12 4.27
CA LEU A 198 -12.85 -0.38 4.79
C LEU A 198 -12.72 -0.19 6.32
N ARG A 199 -13.17 0.94 6.83
CA ARG A 199 -13.14 1.21 8.26
C ARG A 199 -14.09 0.30 9.02
N GLU A 200 -15.30 0.08 8.51
CA GLU A 200 -16.27 -0.83 9.12
C GLU A 200 -15.72 -2.25 9.14
N PHE A 201 -15.14 -2.71 8.03
CA PHE A 201 -14.43 -3.98 7.94
C PHE A 201 -13.33 -4.09 9.01
N ALA A 202 -12.44 -3.10 9.09
CA ALA A 202 -11.34 -3.10 10.07
C ALA A 202 -11.85 -3.13 11.53
N GLN A 203 -12.94 -2.42 11.82
CA GLN A 203 -13.54 -2.43 13.16
C GLN A 203 -14.19 -3.77 13.51
N LYS A 204 -14.91 -4.40 12.58
CA LYS A 204 -15.47 -5.74 12.80
C LYS A 204 -14.39 -6.79 12.96
N ALA A 205 -13.32 -6.70 12.14
CA ALA A 205 -12.15 -7.56 12.26
C ALA A 205 -11.46 -7.44 13.63
N GLU A 206 -11.25 -6.21 14.13
CA GLU A 206 -10.66 -5.95 15.46
C GLU A 206 -11.51 -6.51 16.60
N GLN A 207 -12.84 -6.49 16.45
CA GLN A 207 -13.79 -7.01 17.46
C GLN A 207 -14.00 -8.52 17.38
N GLY A 208 -13.39 -9.21 16.42
CA GLY A 208 -13.58 -10.66 16.20
C GLY A 208 -15.00 -11.05 15.84
N GLN A 209 -15.78 -10.11 15.26
CA GLN A 209 -17.14 -10.39 14.79
C GLN A 209 -17.07 -11.14 13.44
N GLU A 210 -18.04 -12.01 13.21
CA GLU A 210 -18.20 -12.65 11.90
C GLU A 210 -18.32 -11.59 10.82
N LEU A 211 -17.40 -11.65 9.87
CA LEU A 211 -17.34 -10.73 8.74
C LEU A 211 -18.27 -11.26 7.65
N ASP A 212 -19.32 -10.50 7.36
CA ASP A 212 -20.27 -10.82 6.31
C ASP A 212 -19.62 -10.76 4.93
N HIS A 213 -19.75 -11.81 4.13
CA HIS A 213 -19.39 -11.81 2.70
C HIS A 213 -20.14 -10.75 1.87
N GLU A 214 -21.23 -10.19 2.41
CA GLU A 214 -21.96 -9.08 1.77
C GLU A 214 -21.14 -7.79 1.67
N LEU A 215 -20.18 -7.57 2.59
CA LEU A 215 -19.27 -6.43 2.52
C LEU A 215 -18.35 -6.48 1.29
N GLU A 216 -17.96 -7.67 0.86
CA GLU A 216 -17.12 -7.89 -0.31
C GLU A 216 -17.86 -7.56 -1.62
N GLN A 217 -19.16 -7.87 -1.70
CA GLN A 217 -19.99 -7.59 -2.86
C GLN A 217 -20.38 -6.09 -3.00
N SER A 218 -20.21 -5.30 -1.95
CA SER A 218 -20.54 -3.88 -1.94
C SER A 218 -19.41 -2.97 -2.40
N LEU A 219 -18.23 -3.53 -2.70
CA LEU A 219 -17.06 -2.78 -3.18
C LEU A 219 -17.24 -2.40 -4.66
N PRO A 220 -17.00 -1.14 -5.03
CA PRO A 220 -17.05 -0.72 -6.43
C PRO A 220 -15.87 -1.24 -7.26
N ASP A 221 -16.09 -1.39 -8.58
CA ASP A 221 -15.09 -1.78 -9.56
C ASP A 221 -14.20 -0.57 -9.93
N ASP A 222 -13.31 -0.14 -9.02
CA ASP A 222 -12.28 0.86 -9.28
C ASP A 222 -10.99 0.52 -8.53
N GLU A 223 -9.92 1.29 -8.76
CA GLU A 223 -8.58 1.04 -8.18
C GLU A 223 -8.61 1.01 -6.64
N LEU A 224 -9.50 1.77 -6.02
CA LEU A 224 -9.70 1.75 -4.56
C LEU A 224 -10.46 0.48 -4.12
N GLY A 225 -11.38 -0.01 -4.94
CA GLY A 225 -12.05 -1.28 -4.74
C GLY A 225 -11.08 -2.46 -4.80
N ASP A 226 -10.16 -2.48 -5.78
CA ASP A 226 -9.12 -3.52 -5.92
C ASP A 226 -8.19 -3.56 -4.69
N ILE A 227 -7.78 -2.39 -4.20
CA ILE A 227 -6.97 -2.30 -2.97
C ILE A 227 -7.76 -2.84 -1.77
N SER A 228 -9.03 -2.47 -1.65
CA SER A 228 -9.91 -2.92 -0.58
C SER A 228 -10.09 -4.43 -0.60
N HIS A 229 -10.33 -5.00 -1.78
CA HIS A 229 -10.45 -6.45 -1.99
C HIS A 229 -9.15 -7.18 -1.62
N THR A 230 -8.00 -6.63 -2.02
CA THR A 230 -6.69 -7.20 -1.68
C THR A 230 -6.45 -7.21 -0.17
N ILE A 231 -6.79 -6.14 0.54
CA ILE A 231 -6.66 -6.06 2.00
C ILE A 231 -7.56 -7.08 2.69
N ILE A 232 -8.82 -7.20 2.25
CA ILE A 232 -9.79 -8.16 2.78
C ILE A 232 -9.28 -9.60 2.56
N MET A 233 -8.82 -9.90 1.34
CA MET A 233 -8.27 -11.21 1.00
C MET A 233 -7.03 -11.56 1.84
N LEU A 234 -6.12 -10.62 2.07
CA LEU A 234 -4.95 -10.81 2.93
C LEU A 234 -5.35 -11.07 4.38
N TYR A 235 -6.34 -10.32 4.89
CA TYR A 235 -6.88 -10.56 6.24
C TYR A 235 -7.43 -11.97 6.39
N TRP A 236 -8.25 -12.43 5.44
CA TRP A 236 -8.80 -13.79 5.46
C TRP A 236 -7.71 -14.86 5.42
N LYS A 237 -6.68 -14.69 4.57
CA LYS A 237 -5.53 -15.61 4.52
C LYS A 237 -4.80 -15.68 5.86
N LEU A 238 -4.56 -14.53 6.49
CA LEU A 238 -3.91 -14.49 7.82
C LEU A 238 -4.78 -15.14 8.89
N HIS A 239 -6.07 -14.81 8.92
CA HIS A 239 -6.99 -15.33 9.92
C HIS A 239 -7.14 -16.85 9.81
N HIS A 240 -7.33 -17.39 8.62
CA HIS A 240 -7.37 -18.84 8.40
C HIS A 240 -6.07 -19.54 8.77
N ALA A 241 -4.92 -18.93 8.50
CA ALA A 241 -3.62 -19.48 8.90
C ALA A 241 -3.48 -19.53 10.43
N GLU A 242 -3.94 -18.49 11.15
CA GLU A 242 -3.95 -18.47 12.63
C GLU A 242 -4.91 -19.51 13.21
N GLU A 243 -6.12 -19.64 12.67
CA GLU A 243 -7.10 -20.65 13.12
C GLU A 243 -6.57 -22.06 12.92
N GLU A 244 -5.98 -22.34 11.77
CA GLU A 244 -5.39 -23.67 11.50
C GLU A 244 -4.22 -23.97 12.45
N LYS A 245 -3.38 -22.98 12.73
CA LYS A 245 -2.29 -23.08 13.71
C LYS A 245 -2.82 -23.40 15.12
N LEU A 246 -3.87 -22.72 15.55
CA LEU A 246 -4.53 -22.96 16.83
C LEU A 246 -5.17 -24.36 16.87
N ARG A 247 -5.80 -24.78 15.78
CA ARG A 247 -6.39 -26.11 15.63
C ARG A 247 -5.33 -27.21 15.78
N ILE A 248 -4.20 -27.09 15.08
CA ILE A 248 -3.08 -28.02 15.17
C ILE A 248 -2.52 -28.07 16.59
N LYS A 249 -2.33 -26.92 17.24
CA LYS A 249 -1.85 -26.82 18.63
C LYS A 249 -2.81 -27.48 19.64
N LYS A 250 -4.12 -27.27 19.47
CA LYS A 250 -5.16 -27.91 20.31
C LYS A 250 -5.18 -29.44 20.12
N GLN A 251 -5.09 -29.90 18.87
CA GLN A 251 -5.03 -31.33 18.55
C GLN A 251 -3.77 -32.00 19.12
N LEU A 252 -2.61 -31.31 19.04
CA LEU A 252 -1.37 -31.79 19.65
C LEU A 252 -1.54 -31.98 21.16
N THR A 253 -2.10 -30.98 21.86
CA THR A 253 -2.32 -31.03 23.32
C THR A 253 -3.29 -32.17 23.71
N GLN A 254 -4.37 -32.33 22.96
CA GLN A 254 -5.34 -33.41 23.22
C GLN A 254 -4.73 -34.81 23.01
N ASN A 255 -4.00 -35.00 21.92
CA ASN A 255 -3.35 -36.27 21.62
C ASN A 255 -2.28 -36.62 22.66
N ALA A 256 -1.50 -35.60 23.07
CA ALA A 256 -0.51 -35.75 24.15
C ALA A 256 -1.14 -36.20 25.45
N ALA A 257 -2.22 -35.51 25.87
CA ALA A 257 -2.95 -35.89 27.10
C ALA A 257 -3.47 -37.35 27.03
N HIS A 258 -3.99 -37.78 25.89
CA HIS A 258 -4.45 -39.18 25.67
C HIS A 258 -3.31 -40.18 25.75
N GLU A 259 -2.17 -39.92 25.09
CA GLU A 259 -1.01 -40.84 25.09
C GLU A 259 -0.26 -40.85 26.42
N LEU A 260 -0.39 -39.83 27.28
CA LEU A 260 0.12 -39.81 28.65
C LEU A 260 -0.84 -40.50 29.65
N LYS A 261 -2.16 -40.35 29.47
CA LYS A 261 -3.16 -40.95 30.37
C LYS A 261 -3.10 -42.46 30.40
N THR A 262 -2.88 -43.10 29.25
CA THR A 262 -2.86 -44.58 29.16
C THR A 262 -1.72 -45.20 29.96
N PRO A 263 -0.42 -44.84 29.79
CA PRO A 263 0.66 -45.40 30.59
C PRO A 263 0.53 -45.08 32.09
N ALA A 264 0.08 -43.83 32.42
CA ALA A 264 -0.16 -43.46 33.82
C ALA A 264 -1.23 -44.33 34.48
N ALA A 265 -2.34 -44.62 33.81
CA ALA A 265 -3.36 -45.52 34.31
C ALA A 265 -2.84 -46.95 34.47
N SER A 266 -1.99 -47.41 33.54
CA SER A 266 -1.39 -48.75 33.62
C SER A 266 -0.43 -48.87 34.83
N ILE A 267 0.44 -47.85 35.03
CA ILE A 267 1.33 -47.80 36.18
C ILE A 267 0.51 -47.85 37.47
N ARG A 268 -0.53 -47.01 37.56
CA ARG A 268 -1.40 -46.99 38.73
C ARG A 268 -2.03 -48.36 39.00
N GLY A 269 -2.63 -49.01 37.99
CA GLY A 269 -3.28 -50.30 38.16
C GLY A 269 -2.32 -51.43 38.57
N PHE A 270 -1.07 -51.47 38.05
CA PHE A 270 -0.07 -52.42 38.53
C PHE A 270 0.35 -52.14 39.98
N LEU A 271 0.54 -50.88 40.35
CA LEU A 271 0.88 -50.51 41.72
C LEU A 271 -0.27 -50.81 42.68
N GLU A 272 -1.52 -50.50 42.33
CA GLU A 272 -2.72 -50.86 43.11
C GLU A 272 -2.78 -52.37 43.35
N SER A 273 -2.56 -53.17 42.27
CA SER A 273 -2.54 -54.65 42.38
C SER A 273 -1.42 -55.15 43.30
N ILE A 274 -0.26 -54.54 43.31
CA ILE A 274 0.85 -54.91 44.21
C ILE A 274 0.51 -54.54 45.69
N ILE A 275 -0.12 -53.39 45.91
CA ILE A 275 -0.46 -52.89 47.25
C ILE A 275 -1.61 -53.71 47.85
N GLU A 276 -2.62 -54.04 47.07
CA GLU A 276 -3.80 -54.77 47.53
C GLU A 276 -3.53 -56.30 47.77
N ASN A 277 -2.44 -56.82 47.19
CA ASN A 277 -2.05 -58.25 47.33
C ASN A 277 -0.65 -58.39 47.92
N PRO A 278 -0.46 -58.19 49.26
CA PRO A 278 0.85 -58.32 49.89
C PRO A 278 1.52 -59.66 49.73
N ASP A 279 0.72 -60.74 49.67
CA ASP A 279 1.17 -62.13 49.49
C ASP A 279 1.37 -62.59 48.05
N MET A 280 1.40 -61.62 47.11
CA MET A 280 1.64 -61.89 45.69
C MET A 280 2.98 -62.59 45.49
N LYS A 281 3.01 -63.65 44.64
CA LYS A 281 4.24 -64.34 44.26
C LYS A 281 5.29 -63.35 43.76
N GLN A 282 6.53 -63.53 44.18
CA GLN A 282 7.64 -62.65 43.89
C GLN A 282 7.85 -62.41 42.37
N ASP A 283 7.72 -63.48 41.56
CA ASP A 283 7.85 -63.38 40.11
C ASP A 283 6.78 -62.46 39.48
N THR A 284 5.54 -62.55 40.00
CA THR A 284 4.43 -61.72 39.53
C THR A 284 4.63 -60.24 39.96
N ARG A 285 5.10 -60.03 41.18
CA ARG A 285 5.46 -58.69 41.70
C ARG A 285 6.58 -58.09 40.84
N GLN A 286 7.64 -58.83 40.60
CA GLN A 286 8.76 -58.40 39.77
C GLN A 286 8.27 -58.04 38.35
N HIS A 287 7.44 -58.90 37.73
CA HIS A 287 6.86 -58.62 36.44
C HIS A 287 6.03 -57.32 36.39
N PHE A 288 5.22 -57.03 37.45
CA PHE A 288 4.45 -55.80 37.53
C PHE A 288 5.35 -54.56 37.68
N LEU A 289 6.41 -54.62 38.46
CA LEU A 289 7.41 -53.58 38.60
C LEU A 289 8.14 -53.29 37.29
N GLU A 290 8.52 -54.31 36.53
CA GLU A 290 9.12 -54.18 35.20
C GLU A 290 8.16 -53.50 34.21
N ARG A 291 6.85 -53.85 34.31
CA ARG A 291 5.82 -53.18 33.48
C ARG A 291 5.67 -51.73 33.85
N CYS A 292 5.67 -51.39 35.15
CA CYS A 292 5.64 -49.98 35.61
C CYS A 292 6.85 -49.20 35.09
N TYR A 293 8.05 -49.78 35.19
CA TYR A 293 9.28 -49.19 34.72
C TYR A 293 9.25 -48.92 33.20
N ALA A 294 8.82 -49.93 32.42
CA ALA A 294 8.67 -49.79 30.96
C ALA A 294 7.66 -48.69 30.57
N GLN A 295 6.54 -48.55 31.29
CA GLN A 295 5.57 -47.48 31.05
C GLN A 295 6.12 -46.09 31.44
N SER A 296 6.87 -46.00 32.53
CA SER A 296 7.55 -44.78 32.98
C SER A 296 8.58 -44.31 31.92
N GLN A 297 9.41 -45.22 31.43
CA GLN A 297 10.37 -44.90 30.36
C GLN A 297 9.68 -44.43 29.08
N ARG A 298 8.53 -45.01 28.75
CA ARG A 298 7.72 -44.57 27.61
C ARG A 298 7.19 -43.17 27.79
N MET A 299 6.72 -42.82 29.01
CA MET A 299 6.27 -41.47 29.33
C MET A 299 7.42 -40.43 29.20
N CYS A 300 8.60 -40.77 29.72
CA CYS A 300 9.78 -39.93 29.60
C CYS A 300 10.13 -39.64 28.12
N ARG A 301 10.15 -40.68 27.26
CA ARG A 301 10.38 -40.52 25.82
C ARG A 301 9.34 -39.65 25.15
N LEU A 302 8.05 -39.86 25.48
CA LEU A 302 6.98 -39.03 24.93
C LEU A 302 7.13 -37.58 25.27
N LEU A 303 7.49 -37.24 26.54
CA LEU A 303 7.74 -35.89 26.99
C LEU A 303 8.96 -35.25 26.29
N GLN A 304 10.03 -36.03 26.10
CA GLN A 304 11.22 -35.56 25.35
C GLN A 304 10.89 -35.27 23.88
N ASP A 305 10.15 -36.16 23.22
CA ASP A 305 9.72 -35.99 21.83
C ASP A 305 8.84 -34.75 21.68
N MET A 306 7.92 -34.50 22.63
CA MET A 306 7.09 -33.31 22.66
C MET A 306 7.91 -32.02 22.85
N ALA A 307 8.86 -32.01 23.79
CA ALA A 307 9.74 -30.87 24.02
C ALA A 307 10.57 -30.56 22.76
N SER A 308 11.08 -31.61 22.09
CA SER A 308 11.82 -31.48 20.84
C SER A 308 10.96 -30.88 19.73
N LEU A 309 9.71 -31.34 19.57
CA LEU A 309 8.77 -30.77 18.58
C LEU A 309 8.43 -29.32 18.86
N THR A 310 8.20 -28.96 20.14
CA THR A 310 7.93 -27.56 20.50
C THR A 310 9.11 -26.65 20.17
N LYS A 311 10.34 -27.08 20.50
CA LYS A 311 11.56 -26.33 20.14
C LYS A 311 11.75 -26.23 18.62
N LEU A 312 11.42 -27.29 17.86
CA LEU A 312 11.47 -27.26 16.40
C LEU A 312 10.42 -26.32 15.79
N ASP A 313 9.21 -26.28 16.33
CA ASP A 313 8.17 -25.34 15.90
C ASP A 313 8.61 -23.88 16.13
N GLU A 314 9.21 -23.59 17.30
CA GLU A 314 9.79 -22.26 17.59
C GLU A 314 10.97 -21.92 16.66
N THR A 315 11.84 -22.89 16.38
CA THR A 315 12.97 -22.74 15.44
C THR A 315 12.46 -22.40 14.05
N GLN A 316 11.46 -23.11 13.58
CA GLN A 316 10.84 -22.86 12.26
C GLN A 316 10.22 -21.46 12.17
N GLU A 317 9.52 -21.01 13.21
CA GLU A 317 8.97 -19.65 13.29
C GLU A 317 10.07 -18.57 13.24
N CYS A 318 11.20 -18.80 13.89
CA CYS A 318 12.34 -17.87 13.82
C CYS A 318 12.94 -17.81 12.41
N ILE A 319 13.10 -18.97 11.75
CA ILE A 319 13.62 -19.04 10.37
C ILE A 319 12.68 -18.32 9.40
N GLU A 320 11.37 -18.54 9.49
CA GLU A 320 10.35 -17.86 8.66
C GLU A 320 10.34 -16.34 8.84
N ARG A 321 10.70 -15.86 10.04
CA ARG A 321 10.88 -14.43 10.34
C ARG A 321 12.25 -13.88 9.93
N GLY A 322 13.12 -14.70 9.35
CA GLY A 322 14.48 -14.29 8.96
C GLY A 322 15.44 -14.09 10.14
N ILE A 323 15.14 -14.70 11.31
CA ILE A 323 15.99 -14.61 12.50
C ILE A 323 17.06 -15.71 12.41
N GLU A 324 18.31 -15.33 12.31
CA GLU A 324 19.43 -16.27 12.37
C GLU A 324 19.60 -16.84 13.78
N LEU A 325 19.56 -18.17 13.88
CA LEU A 325 19.80 -18.89 15.11
C LEU A 325 21.23 -19.43 15.11
N SER A 326 22.03 -19.04 16.10
CA SER A 326 23.43 -19.47 16.22
C SER A 326 23.58 -21.00 16.29
N GLU A 327 22.58 -21.70 16.85
CA GLU A 327 22.54 -23.15 16.93
C GLU A 327 22.42 -23.83 15.54
N MET A 328 21.83 -23.16 14.54
CA MET A 328 21.67 -23.64 13.17
C MET A 328 22.88 -23.36 12.27
N ASN A 329 23.88 -22.66 12.76
CA ASN A 329 25.03 -22.20 11.97
C ASN A 329 26.34 -22.91 12.33
N GLN A 330 26.25 -24.12 12.94
CA GLN A 330 27.41 -24.92 13.30
C GLN A 330 27.85 -25.80 12.14
N GLN A 331 29.17 -26.00 11.95
CA GLN A 331 29.69 -26.94 10.98
C GLN A 331 29.53 -28.36 11.51
N VAL A 332 28.83 -29.20 10.76
CA VAL A 332 28.55 -30.58 11.12
C VAL A 332 28.99 -31.51 9.99
N ASP A 333 29.88 -32.46 10.34
CA ASP A 333 30.21 -33.58 9.45
C ASP A 333 29.16 -34.69 9.64
N VAL A 334 28.23 -34.76 8.68
CA VAL A 334 27.12 -35.71 8.73
C VAL A 334 27.62 -37.16 8.63
N ALA A 335 28.73 -37.46 7.94
CA ALA A 335 29.26 -38.79 7.82
C ALA A 335 29.73 -39.34 9.17
N LYS A 336 30.44 -38.51 9.96
CA LYS A 336 30.78 -38.83 11.36
C LYS A 336 29.58 -38.93 12.27
N MET A 337 28.58 -38.09 12.08
CA MET A 337 27.36 -38.13 12.85
C MET A 337 26.61 -39.44 12.68
N VAL A 338 26.52 -39.93 11.45
CA VAL A 338 25.95 -41.26 11.14
C VAL A 338 26.75 -42.38 11.82
N ASP A 339 28.08 -42.30 11.81
CA ASP A 339 28.92 -43.31 12.48
C ASP A 339 28.67 -43.33 13.99
N ASN A 340 28.56 -42.17 14.64
CA ASN A 340 28.20 -42.08 16.07
C ASN A 340 26.83 -42.75 16.35
N VAL A 341 25.81 -42.45 15.54
CA VAL A 341 24.47 -43.09 15.70
C VAL A 341 24.55 -44.60 15.53
N LEU A 342 25.35 -45.09 14.57
CA LEU A 342 25.53 -46.51 14.34
C LEU A 342 26.28 -47.20 15.51
N GLU A 343 27.29 -46.55 16.09
CA GLU A 343 27.97 -47.02 17.30
C GLU A 343 27.00 -47.12 18.49
N ASP A 344 26.19 -46.08 18.73
CA ASP A 344 25.19 -46.05 19.80
C ASP A 344 24.09 -47.12 19.66
N THR A 345 23.82 -47.56 18.42
CA THR A 345 22.79 -48.56 18.12
C THR A 345 23.35 -49.96 17.81
N ALA A 346 24.67 -50.13 17.81
CA ALA A 346 25.35 -51.35 17.35
C ALA A 346 24.90 -52.61 18.09
N LEU A 347 24.74 -52.57 19.40
CA LEU A 347 24.27 -53.71 20.21
C LEU A 347 22.86 -54.10 19.79
N GLN A 348 21.95 -53.17 19.64
CA GLN A 348 20.55 -53.38 19.28
C GLN A 348 20.42 -53.97 17.86
N LEU A 349 21.22 -53.44 16.90
CA LEU A 349 21.28 -53.95 15.55
C LEU A 349 21.78 -55.40 15.51
N LYS A 350 22.83 -55.71 16.30
CA LYS A 350 23.39 -57.04 16.42
C LYS A 350 22.41 -58.04 17.07
N GLU A 351 21.71 -57.66 18.15
CA GLU A 351 20.71 -58.47 18.80
C GLU A 351 19.54 -58.84 17.87
N LYS A 352 19.17 -57.91 16.96
CA LYS A 352 18.13 -58.10 15.96
C LYS A 352 18.61 -58.78 14.67
N GLY A 353 19.91 -59.01 14.52
CA GLY A 353 20.49 -59.63 13.32
C GLY A 353 20.42 -58.74 12.07
N ILE A 354 20.41 -57.42 12.23
CA ILE A 354 20.31 -56.48 11.14
C ILE A 354 21.73 -56.03 10.72
N ALA A 355 22.12 -56.38 9.49
CA ALA A 355 23.35 -55.90 8.89
C ALA A 355 23.20 -54.50 8.31
N VAL A 356 24.11 -53.58 8.64
CA VAL A 356 24.12 -52.22 8.10
C VAL A 356 25.01 -52.11 6.87
N VAL A 357 24.48 -51.56 5.79
CA VAL A 357 25.21 -51.25 4.56
C VAL A 357 25.24 -49.71 4.44
N LYS A 358 26.41 -49.13 4.68
CA LYS A 358 26.66 -47.67 4.57
C LYS A 358 27.38 -47.39 3.25
N ASN A 359 26.77 -46.52 2.41
CA ASN A 359 27.35 -46.01 1.16
C ASN A 359 27.27 -44.49 1.15
N MET A 360 28.31 -43.82 1.66
CA MET A 360 28.37 -42.39 1.81
C MET A 360 29.81 -41.88 1.59
N PRO A 361 30.03 -40.66 1.09
CA PRO A 361 31.32 -39.99 1.13
C PRO A 361 31.88 -39.95 2.56
N ARG A 362 33.23 -39.92 2.65
CA ARG A 362 33.88 -39.88 3.96
C ARG A 362 33.65 -38.56 4.74
N GLU A 363 33.42 -37.49 4.02
CA GLU A 363 33.19 -36.17 4.58
C GLU A 363 31.95 -35.57 3.92
N MET A 364 30.98 -35.09 4.72
CA MET A 364 29.76 -34.47 4.27
C MET A 364 29.46 -33.33 5.22
N ASN A 365 29.99 -32.16 4.89
CA ASN A 365 29.92 -30.98 5.77
C ASN A 365 28.72 -30.10 5.41
N ILE A 366 27.89 -29.81 6.41
CA ILE A 366 26.76 -28.87 6.30
C ILE A 366 26.80 -27.88 7.46
N LYS A 367 26.10 -26.78 7.31
CA LYS A 367 25.77 -25.90 8.43
C LYS A 367 24.44 -26.31 9.01
N GLY A 368 24.38 -26.50 10.33
CA GLY A 368 23.14 -26.94 10.96
C GLY A 368 23.28 -27.17 12.46
N ASN A 369 22.20 -27.62 13.07
CA ASN A 369 22.18 -27.99 14.50
C ASN A 369 22.58 -29.45 14.66
N PRO A 370 23.73 -29.74 15.34
CA PRO A 370 24.23 -31.11 15.50
C PRO A 370 23.22 -32.05 16.18
N THR A 371 22.48 -31.54 17.17
CA THR A 371 21.51 -32.33 17.93
C THR A 371 20.33 -32.74 17.07
N LEU A 372 19.84 -31.82 16.22
CA LEU A 372 18.72 -32.11 15.31
C LEU A 372 19.14 -33.09 14.21
N ILE A 373 20.35 -32.91 13.64
CA ILE A 373 20.87 -33.83 12.61
C ILE A 373 21.09 -35.23 13.19
N TYR A 374 21.71 -35.34 14.39
CA TYR A 374 21.78 -36.63 15.11
C TYR A 374 20.41 -37.26 15.30
N GLY A 375 19.42 -36.44 15.74
CA GLY A 375 18.05 -36.89 15.95
C GLY A 375 17.36 -37.42 14.70
N ILE A 376 17.65 -36.88 13.49
CA ILE A 376 17.14 -37.39 12.21
C ILE A 376 17.54 -38.87 12.05
N PHE A 377 18.86 -39.15 12.06
CA PHE A 377 19.39 -40.47 11.84
C PHE A 377 18.99 -41.44 12.95
N ARG A 378 19.05 -40.98 14.21
CA ARG A 378 18.64 -41.79 15.37
C ARG A 378 17.18 -42.22 15.28
N ASN A 379 16.24 -41.31 14.98
CA ASN A 379 14.83 -41.66 14.85
C ASN A 379 14.56 -42.61 13.71
N LEU A 380 15.26 -42.48 12.58
CA LEU A 380 15.10 -43.38 11.43
C LEU A 380 15.63 -44.78 11.72
N ILE A 381 16.79 -44.90 12.40
CA ILE A 381 17.36 -46.19 12.80
C ILE A 381 16.50 -46.86 13.89
N ASP A 382 16.06 -46.10 14.92
CA ASP A 382 15.17 -46.58 15.96
C ASP A 382 13.80 -47.07 15.36
N ASN A 383 13.33 -46.37 14.33
CA ASN A 383 12.12 -46.75 13.62
C ASN A 383 12.31 -48.13 12.87
N ALA A 384 13.42 -48.30 12.18
CA ALA A 384 13.75 -49.57 11.55
C ALA A 384 13.90 -50.68 12.61
N LEU A 385 14.60 -50.42 13.71
CA LEU A 385 14.72 -51.38 14.82
C LEU A 385 13.37 -51.75 15.43
N ALA A 386 12.44 -50.81 15.55
CA ALA A 386 11.15 -51.07 16.18
C ALA A 386 10.16 -51.77 15.25
N TYR A 387 10.11 -51.38 13.96
CA TYR A 387 9.00 -51.73 13.08
C TYR A 387 9.35 -52.58 11.87
N ALA A 388 10.62 -52.66 11.46
CA ALA A 388 11.02 -53.47 10.32
C ALA A 388 11.08 -54.97 10.70
N THR A 389 9.90 -55.56 10.96
CA THR A 389 9.80 -56.97 11.33
C THR A 389 10.37 -57.87 10.22
N GLY A 390 11.30 -58.78 10.58
CA GLY A 390 11.96 -59.66 9.64
C GLY A 390 13.06 -58.98 8.81
N ALA A 391 13.39 -57.73 9.08
CA ALA A 391 14.52 -57.09 8.39
C ALA A 391 15.83 -57.74 8.77
N THR A 392 16.67 -57.95 7.76
CA THR A 392 18.04 -58.45 7.88
C THR A 392 19.06 -57.40 7.43
N ARG A 393 18.62 -56.31 6.80
CA ARG A 393 19.47 -55.28 6.24
C ARG A 393 18.88 -53.88 6.44
N LEU A 394 19.75 -52.96 6.80
CA LEU A 394 19.50 -51.52 6.82
C LEU A 394 20.51 -50.84 5.89
N CYS A 395 20.04 -50.17 4.85
CA CYS A 395 20.88 -49.44 3.90
C CYS A 395 20.81 -47.96 4.20
N ILE A 396 21.98 -47.28 4.28
CA ILE A 396 22.15 -45.86 4.45
C ILE A 396 22.99 -45.37 3.26
N ILE A 397 22.38 -44.57 2.41
CA ILE A 397 23.01 -44.00 1.21
C ILE A 397 23.01 -42.50 1.37
N GLY A 398 24.16 -41.87 1.11
CA GLY A 398 24.28 -40.40 1.06
C GLY A 398 25.01 -39.99 -0.21
N MET A 399 24.51 -39.03 -0.92
CA MET A 399 25.11 -38.49 -2.13
C MET A 399 24.98 -36.97 -2.19
N GLU A 400 25.92 -36.34 -2.87
CA GLU A 400 25.81 -34.87 -3.19
C GLU A 400 24.91 -34.73 -4.43
N VAL A 401 23.98 -33.79 -4.35
CA VAL A 401 23.02 -33.50 -5.43
C VAL A 401 23.05 -31.99 -5.69
N GLU A 402 23.06 -31.61 -6.95
CA GLU A 402 22.90 -30.22 -7.38
C GLU A 402 21.42 -29.99 -7.69
N ASP A 403 20.79 -29.08 -6.94
CA ASP A 403 19.42 -28.62 -7.17
C ASP A 403 19.47 -27.14 -7.63
N GLY A 404 19.59 -26.95 -8.93
CA GLY A 404 19.83 -25.63 -9.54
C GLY A 404 21.18 -25.04 -9.09
N ASP A 405 21.16 -23.84 -8.51
CA ASP A 405 22.36 -23.15 -7.98
C ASP A 405 22.73 -23.55 -6.54
N ARG A 406 22.01 -24.51 -5.95
CA ARG A 406 22.25 -24.92 -4.55
C ARG A 406 22.76 -26.35 -4.49
N ARG A 407 23.79 -26.56 -3.67
CA ARG A 407 24.26 -27.89 -3.34
C ARG A 407 23.49 -28.42 -2.14
N ALA A 408 23.09 -29.67 -2.21
CA ALA A 408 22.43 -30.38 -1.11
C ALA A 408 22.98 -31.80 -1.01
N TYR A 409 22.93 -32.37 0.17
CA TYR A 409 23.15 -33.81 0.36
C TYR A 409 21.79 -34.48 0.43
N GLU A 410 21.60 -35.52 -0.39
CA GLU A 410 20.45 -36.42 -0.34
C GLU A 410 20.82 -37.70 0.40
N PHE A 411 19.97 -38.08 1.33
CA PHE A 411 20.11 -39.31 2.12
C PHE A 411 18.92 -40.23 1.88
N THR A 412 19.21 -41.51 1.76
CA THR A 412 18.20 -42.59 1.69
C THR A 412 18.49 -43.61 2.76
N ILE A 413 17.53 -43.83 3.67
CA ILE A 413 17.60 -44.84 4.69
C ILE A 413 16.48 -45.86 4.40
N SER A 414 16.83 -47.11 4.14
CA SER A 414 15.86 -48.15 3.78
C SER A 414 16.13 -49.48 4.51
N ASP A 415 15.06 -50.12 4.94
CA ASP A 415 15.05 -51.47 5.47
C ASP A 415 14.46 -52.46 4.46
N ASN A 416 14.68 -53.74 4.69
CA ASN A 416 14.07 -54.83 3.92
C ASN A 416 13.04 -55.64 4.73
N GLY A 417 12.37 -54.98 5.68
CA GLY A 417 11.31 -55.60 6.50
C GLY A 417 9.97 -55.67 5.79
N GLN A 418 8.90 -55.82 6.57
CA GLN A 418 7.53 -55.97 6.02
C GLN A 418 7.00 -54.72 5.33
N GLY A 419 7.62 -53.52 5.53
CA GLY A 419 7.17 -52.27 4.97
C GLY A 419 5.81 -51.78 5.50
N VAL A 420 5.22 -50.84 4.76
CA VAL A 420 3.89 -50.26 5.05
C VAL A 420 3.02 -50.28 3.80
N SER A 421 1.69 -50.35 3.97
CA SER A 421 0.77 -50.24 2.84
C SER A 421 0.81 -48.82 2.22
N PRO A 422 0.71 -48.67 0.87
CA PRO A 422 0.84 -47.41 0.17
C PRO A 422 -0.06 -46.28 0.71
N GLN A 423 -1.26 -46.63 1.18
CA GLN A 423 -2.23 -45.72 1.75
C GLN A 423 -1.72 -44.97 3.00
N HIS A 424 -0.73 -45.52 3.70
CA HIS A 424 -0.15 -44.91 4.92
C HIS A 424 1.04 -44.00 4.64
N LEU A 425 1.68 -44.13 3.45
CA LEU A 425 2.88 -43.34 3.12
C LEU A 425 2.72 -41.82 3.28
N PRO A 426 1.62 -41.18 2.79
CA PRO A 426 1.42 -39.75 2.94
C PRO A 426 1.29 -39.28 4.39
N HIS A 427 0.84 -40.17 5.28
CA HIS A 427 0.52 -39.87 6.67
C HIS A 427 1.65 -40.19 7.66
N LEU A 428 2.72 -40.86 7.24
CA LEU A 428 3.79 -41.32 8.13
C LEU A 428 4.46 -40.18 8.93
N PHE A 429 4.50 -38.98 8.38
CA PHE A 429 5.11 -37.83 9.00
C PHE A 429 4.13 -36.98 9.83
N GLU A 430 2.85 -37.40 9.90
CA GLU A 430 1.88 -36.70 10.75
C GLU A 430 2.13 -37.05 12.24
N ARG A 431 1.90 -36.04 13.10
CA ARG A 431 2.11 -36.20 14.55
C ARG A 431 1.13 -37.22 15.14
N PHE A 432 1.63 -38.17 15.94
CA PHE A 432 0.88 -39.25 16.56
C PHE A 432 0.30 -40.27 15.57
N TYR A 433 0.66 -40.20 14.29
CA TYR A 433 0.20 -41.17 13.30
C TYR A 433 0.87 -42.52 13.50
N ARG A 434 0.10 -43.61 13.34
CA ARG A 434 0.54 -44.97 13.45
C ARG A 434 -0.29 -45.88 12.56
N VAL A 435 0.36 -46.77 11.83
CA VAL A 435 -0.29 -47.75 10.96
C VAL A 435 -1.17 -48.73 11.76
N GLU A 436 -0.66 -49.25 12.91
CA GLU A 436 -1.35 -50.16 13.80
C GLU A 436 -1.31 -49.66 15.24
N LYS A 437 -2.42 -49.14 15.76
CA LYS A 437 -2.50 -48.56 17.12
C LYS A 437 -2.22 -49.59 18.26
N GLY A 438 -2.55 -50.91 18.04
CA GLY A 438 -2.39 -51.96 19.05
C GLY A 438 -0.97 -52.52 19.16
N ARG A 439 -0.34 -52.84 18.04
CA ARG A 439 0.98 -53.48 17.98
C ARG A 439 2.11 -52.46 18.32
N SER A 440 2.01 -51.24 17.82
CA SER A 440 2.98 -50.21 18.09
C SER A 440 2.98 -49.71 19.54
N ARG A 441 1.85 -49.85 20.30
CA ARG A 441 1.82 -49.61 21.75
C ARG A 441 2.68 -50.61 22.52
N LYS A 442 2.72 -51.86 22.13
CA LYS A 442 3.54 -52.89 22.78
C LYS A 442 5.05 -52.66 22.52
N MET A 443 5.39 -52.07 21.39
CA MET A 443 6.78 -51.77 20.98
C MET A 443 7.28 -50.42 21.47
N GLY A 444 6.47 -49.65 22.19
CA GLY A 444 6.87 -48.42 22.87
C GLY A 444 7.00 -47.15 22.00
N GLY A 445 6.54 -47.17 20.76
CA GLY A 445 6.61 -46.02 19.87
C GLY A 445 5.71 -44.85 20.32
N THR A 446 6.16 -43.60 20.15
CA THR A 446 5.41 -42.42 20.48
C THR A 446 4.52 -41.93 19.33
N GLY A 447 4.87 -42.25 18.08
CA GLY A 447 4.25 -41.69 16.87
C GLY A 447 4.70 -40.25 16.56
N LEU A 448 5.77 -39.80 17.22
CA LEU A 448 6.32 -38.45 17.03
C LEU A 448 7.66 -38.46 16.28
N GLY A 449 8.38 -39.59 16.26
CA GLY A 449 9.74 -39.69 15.71
C GLY A 449 9.85 -39.25 14.25
N LEU A 450 8.96 -39.71 13.36
CA LEU A 450 8.98 -39.28 11.95
C LEU A 450 8.52 -37.82 11.75
N ALA A 451 7.66 -37.29 12.61
CA ALA A 451 7.30 -35.88 12.61
C ALA A 451 8.51 -35.00 13.05
N ILE A 452 9.29 -35.46 14.03
CA ILE A 452 10.57 -34.83 14.43
C ILE A 452 11.54 -34.83 13.25
N VAL A 453 11.67 -35.96 12.53
CA VAL A 453 12.53 -36.03 11.32
C VAL A 453 12.09 -34.99 10.30
N LYS A 454 10.81 -34.93 9.96
CA LYS A 454 10.29 -33.98 8.99
C LYS A 454 10.60 -32.55 9.40
N ASN A 455 10.28 -32.16 10.63
CA ASN A 455 10.51 -30.79 11.10
C ASN A 455 12.01 -30.46 11.16
N SER A 456 12.87 -31.41 11.57
CA SER A 456 14.32 -31.20 11.59
C SER A 456 14.90 -31.03 10.19
N VAL A 457 14.46 -31.83 9.22
CA VAL A 457 14.85 -31.70 7.80
C VAL A 457 14.38 -30.35 7.24
N THR A 458 13.14 -29.99 7.48
CA THR A 458 12.59 -28.68 7.03
C THR A 458 13.34 -27.50 7.63
N ALA A 459 13.69 -27.56 8.92
CA ALA A 459 14.50 -26.52 9.58
C ALA A 459 15.90 -26.36 8.96
N HIS A 460 16.44 -27.40 8.30
CA HIS A 460 17.68 -27.35 7.54
C HIS A 460 17.48 -27.07 6.03
N GLY A 461 16.29 -26.57 5.64
CA GLY A 461 15.97 -26.22 4.26
C GLY A 461 15.83 -27.41 3.30
N GLY A 462 15.66 -28.62 3.85
CA GLY A 462 15.52 -29.84 3.08
C GLY A 462 14.06 -30.31 2.93
N THR A 463 13.90 -31.40 2.19
CA THR A 463 12.63 -32.11 1.97
C THR A 463 12.73 -33.56 2.42
N VAL A 464 11.61 -34.19 2.78
CA VAL A 464 11.54 -35.60 3.18
C VAL A 464 10.38 -36.30 2.51
N SER A 465 10.60 -37.53 2.08
CA SER A 465 9.57 -38.39 1.49
C SER A 465 9.72 -39.84 1.98
N ALA A 466 8.64 -40.61 1.85
CA ALA A 466 8.62 -42.03 2.20
C ALA A 466 8.14 -42.87 1.00
N GLU A 467 8.82 -43.93 0.72
CA GLU A 467 8.54 -44.81 -0.40
C GLU A 467 8.65 -46.31 0.05
N ILE A 468 8.08 -47.21 -0.73
CA ILE A 468 8.32 -48.66 -0.54
C ILE A 468 9.69 -48.98 -1.10
N ALA A 469 10.55 -49.64 -0.31
CA ALA A 469 11.88 -50.03 -0.77
C ALA A 469 11.80 -51.09 -1.90
N PRO A 470 12.74 -51.08 -2.88
CA PRO A 470 12.70 -52.02 -4.02
C PRO A 470 12.67 -53.51 -3.66
N HIS A 471 13.19 -53.86 -2.50
CA HIS A 471 13.26 -55.26 -1.99
C HIS A 471 12.29 -55.52 -0.85
N GLY A 472 11.22 -54.71 -0.74
CA GLY A 472 10.33 -54.66 0.41
C GLY A 472 10.88 -53.73 1.49
N GLY A 473 10.05 -53.50 2.53
CA GLY A 473 10.41 -52.58 3.61
C GLY A 473 10.05 -51.10 3.32
N LEU A 474 10.53 -50.23 4.16
CA LEU A 474 10.29 -48.79 4.09
C LEU A 474 11.58 -48.05 3.69
N SER A 475 11.48 -47.10 2.78
CA SER A 475 12.56 -46.21 2.35
C SER A 475 12.19 -44.78 2.67
N ILE A 476 13.01 -44.12 3.46
CA ILE A 476 12.89 -42.67 3.75
C ILE A 476 14.01 -41.94 3.03
N ARG A 477 13.62 -41.00 2.16
CA ARG A 477 14.53 -40.12 1.43
C ARG A 477 14.40 -38.71 1.96
N PHE A 478 15.52 -38.03 2.21
CA PHE A 478 15.51 -36.63 2.65
C PHE A 478 16.76 -35.91 2.16
N SER A 479 16.65 -34.58 2.08
CA SER A 479 17.75 -33.73 1.72
C SER A 479 18.14 -32.79 2.86
N LEU A 480 19.41 -32.37 2.91
CA LEU A 480 19.91 -31.30 3.78
C LEU A 480 20.68 -30.31 2.92
N ALA A 481 20.34 -29.05 3.02
CA ALA A 481 20.98 -28.00 2.21
C ALA A 481 22.43 -27.79 2.63
N CYS A 482 23.35 -27.72 1.65
CA CYS A 482 24.70 -27.21 1.83
C CYS A 482 24.63 -25.67 1.74
N GLN A 483 24.68 -25.00 2.88
CA GLN A 483 24.72 -23.53 2.94
C GLN A 483 26.14 -23.01 2.88
#